data_ceb25a101b0dbd81c49c2feec3ce33ed
#
_entry.id   ceb25a101b0dbd81c49c2feec3ce33ed
#
_cell.length_a   1.000
_cell.length_b   1.000
_cell.length_c   1.000
_cell.angle_alpha   90.00
_cell.angle_beta   90.00
_cell.angle_gamma   90.00
#
_symmetry.space_group_name_H-M   'P 1'
#
loop_
_entity.id
_entity.type
_entity.pdbx_description
1 polymer ?
#
loop_
_entity_poly.entity_id
_entity_poly.type
_entity_poly.pdbx_seq_one_letter_code
_entity_poly.pdbx_strand_id
1 'polypeptide(L)'
;MDDALGCRLLELARRAVEAEVRGLPAPPIEPDWPPLAHAGAFVTLRTNRQLRGCIGTFQPAGTLPETVRTMAAEACHDPRFVHCPITPAELPRLRIEISVLSPLERTYDPLALKVGRHGVYIRRGHRVGCFLPQVATEMGWDAETFLSECCASKAGLPPDAWRDPQTEVYLFTSECFSEQDFENRNGHASS
;
A
#
# COMPACT_ATOMS: atom_id res chain seq x y z
N MET A 1 13.91 -0.16 6.42
CA MET A 1 14.54 0.14 5.09
C MET A 1 15.18 1.51 5.24
N ASP A 2 16.31 1.82 4.55
CA ASP A 2 16.91 3.14 4.67
C ASP A 2 16.18 4.18 3.79
N ASP A 3 16.33 5.46 4.13
CA ASP A 3 15.66 6.57 3.43
C ASP A 3 16.11 6.68 1.96
N ALA A 4 17.36 6.34 1.64
CA ALA A 4 17.87 6.41 0.26
C ALA A 4 17.15 5.41 -0.64
N LEU A 5 16.90 4.20 -0.13
CA LEU A 5 16.16 3.18 -0.85
C LEU A 5 14.68 3.58 -1.03
N GLY A 6 14.08 4.19 0.02
CA GLY A 6 12.72 4.73 -0.06
C GLY A 6 12.59 5.81 -1.14
N CYS A 7 13.56 6.73 -1.25
CA CYS A 7 13.61 7.73 -2.32
C CYS A 7 13.67 7.09 -3.71
N ARG A 8 14.57 6.11 -3.91
CA ARG A 8 14.70 5.42 -5.21
C ARG A 8 13.41 4.70 -5.61
N LEU A 9 12.70 4.08 -4.66
CA LEU A 9 11.41 3.44 -4.92
C LEU A 9 10.35 4.46 -5.32
N LEU A 10 10.30 5.63 -4.65
CA LEU A 10 9.38 6.71 -5.00
C LEU A 10 9.68 7.30 -6.39
N GLU A 11 10.96 7.51 -6.74
CA GLU A 11 11.36 7.96 -8.07
C GLU A 11 10.94 6.95 -9.16
N LEU A 12 11.14 5.65 -8.91
CA LEU A 12 10.69 4.60 -9.82
C LEU A 12 9.17 4.60 -9.97
N ALA A 13 8.43 4.71 -8.87
CA ALA A 13 6.96 4.80 -8.88
C ALA A 13 6.47 6.04 -9.63
N ARG A 14 7.12 7.20 -9.42
CA ARG A 14 6.81 8.45 -10.15
C ARG A 14 6.98 8.26 -11.65
N ARG A 15 8.11 7.73 -12.08
CA ARG A 15 8.37 7.45 -13.50
C ARG A 15 7.37 6.46 -14.09
N ALA A 16 6.95 5.44 -13.32
CA ALA A 16 5.94 4.48 -13.75
C ALA A 16 4.57 5.12 -13.93
N VAL A 17 4.11 5.92 -12.95
CA VAL A 17 2.86 6.67 -13.04
C VAL A 17 2.85 7.65 -14.22
N GLU A 18 3.93 8.40 -14.42
CA GLU A 18 4.04 9.36 -15.52
C GLU A 18 4.04 8.67 -16.89
N ALA A 19 4.73 7.54 -17.01
CA ALA A 19 4.74 6.74 -18.23
C ALA A 19 3.33 6.22 -18.53
N GLU A 20 2.66 5.65 -17.54
CA GLU A 20 1.31 5.08 -17.69
C GLU A 20 0.29 6.16 -18.10
N VAL A 21 0.25 7.28 -17.40
CA VAL A 21 -0.68 8.38 -17.69
C VAL A 21 -0.43 9.03 -19.06
N ARG A 22 0.79 8.96 -19.56
CA ARG A 22 1.18 9.50 -20.88
C ARG A 22 1.14 8.46 -22.01
N GLY A 23 0.84 7.20 -21.72
CA GLY A 23 0.88 6.11 -22.69
C GLY A 23 2.29 5.80 -23.20
N LEU A 24 3.30 5.96 -22.36
CA LEU A 24 4.71 5.69 -22.65
C LEU A 24 5.10 4.30 -22.13
N PRO A 25 6.17 3.70 -22.65
CA PRO A 25 6.69 2.43 -22.13
C PRO A 25 7.07 2.53 -20.63
N ALA A 26 6.83 1.45 -19.89
CA ALA A 26 7.23 1.37 -18.48
C ALA A 26 8.74 1.64 -18.31
N PRO A 27 9.15 2.36 -17.25
CA PRO A 27 10.55 2.65 -17.00
C PRO A 27 11.33 1.35 -16.74
N PRO A 28 12.58 1.25 -17.22
CA PRO A 28 13.45 0.12 -16.90
C PRO A 28 13.76 0.10 -15.40
N ILE A 29 14.04 -1.09 -14.89
CA ILE A 29 14.60 -1.27 -13.55
C ILE A 29 16.11 -1.29 -13.67
N GLU A 30 16.76 -0.38 -12.98
CA GLU A 30 18.22 -0.27 -12.98
C GLU A 30 18.84 -1.55 -12.38
N PRO A 31 19.98 -2.02 -12.90
CA PRO A 31 20.59 -3.27 -12.44
C PRO A 31 21.27 -3.18 -11.07
N ASP A 32 21.48 -1.97 -10.56
CA ASP A 32 22.20 -1.67 -9.31
C ASP A 32 21.30 -1.66 -8.06
N TRP A 33 20.08 -2.20 -8.17
CA TRP A 33 19.25 -2.38 -6.98
C TRP A 33 19.90 -3.38 -6.03
N PRO A 34 19.94 -3.07 -4.70
CA PRO A 34 20.40 -4.05 -3.73
C PRO A 34 19.48 -5.30 -3.80
N PRO A 35 19.98 -6.47 -3.38
CA PRO A 35 19.15 -7.66 -3.32
C PRO A 35 18.05 -7.47 -2.28
N LEU A 36 16.89 -7.03 -2.75
CA LEU A 36 15.70 -6.84 -1.92
C LEU A 36 14.89 -8.13 -1.93
N ALA A 37 14.46 -8.54 -0.75
CA ALA A 37 13.56 -9.67 -0.61
C ALA A 37 12.27 -9.42 -1.40
N HIS A 38 11.63 -10.50 -1.85
CA HIS A 38 10.28 -10.41 -2.37
C HIS A 38 9.36 -9.89 -1.25
N ALA A 39 8.86 -8.68 -1.42
CA ALA A 39 7.98 -8.03 -0.47
C ALA A 39 6.74 -7.51 -1.19
N GLY A 40 5.58 -7.68 -0.56
CA GLY A 40 4.37 -7.03 -1.01
C GLY A 40 4.50 -5.52 -0.90
N ALA A 41 3.79 -4.80 -1.73
CA ALA A 41 3.73 -3.35 -1.66
C ALA A 41 2.36 -2.84 -2.11
N PHE A 42 1.94 -1.72 -1.53
CA PHE A 42 0.83 -0.90 -2.02
C PHE A 42 1.36 0.44 -2.51
N VAL A 43 0.81 0.92 -3.61
CA VAL A 43 1.07 2.27 -4.11
C VAL A 43 -0.23 3.05 -4.05
N THR A 44 -0.19 4.19 -3.36
CA THR A 44 -1.32 5.10 -3.17
C THR A 44 -1.04 6.40 -3.91
N LEU A 45 -2.00 6.83 -4.70
CA LEU A 45 -1.98 8.08 -5.47
C LEU A 45 -3.00 9.05 -4.88
N ARG A 46 -2.57 10.28 -4.58
CA ARG A 46 -3.44 11.33 -4.04
C ARG A 46 -3.22 12.65 -4.76
N THR A 47 -4.29 13.42 -4.93
CA THR A 47 -4.22 14.83 -5.39
C THR A 47 -4.98 15.68 -4.40
N ASN A 48 -4.34 16.71 -3.84
CA ASN A 48 -4.94 17.59 -2.82
C ASN A 48 -5.58 16.79 -1.65
N ARG A 49 -4.89 15.76 -1.16
CA ARG A 49 -5.35 14.80 -0.14
C ARG A 49 -6.48 13.86 -0.57
N GLN A 50 -7.07 14.03 -1.75
CA GLN A 50 -8.07 13.12 -2.27
C GLN A 50 -7.41 11.87 -2.87
N LEU A 51 -7.93 10.69 -2.54
CA LEU A 51 -7.49 9.44 -3.12
C LEU A 51 -7.79 9.41 -4.62
N ARG A 52 -6.80 9.01 -5.42
CA ARG A 52 -6.91 8.86 -6.88
C ARG A 52 -6.68 7.41 -7.33
N GLY A 53 -6.06 6.61 -6.50
CA GLY A 53 -5.82 5.19 -6.71
C GLY A 53 -5.04 4.60 -5.55
N CYS A 54 -5.27 3.31 -5.28
CA CYS A 54 -4.50 2.55 -4.31
C CYS A 54 -4.58 1.07 -4.67
N ILE A 55 -3.49 0.56 -5.22
CA ILE A 55 -3.38 -0.85 -5.64
C ILE A 55 -2.12 -1.45 -5.01
N GLY A 56 -2.20 -2.73 -4.69
CA GLY A 56 -1.08 -3.45 -4.11
C GLY A 56 -1.27 -4.95 -4.09
N THR A 57 -0.22 -5.65 -3.70
CA THR A 57 -0.21 -7.10 -3.58
C THR A 57 0.55 -7.56 -2.34
N PHE A 58 0.06 -8.64 -1.73
CA PHE A 58 0.77 -9.39 -0.68
C PHE A 58 1.65 -10.51 -1.25
N GLN A 59 1.44 -10.86 -2.51
CA GLN A 59 2.13 -11.97 -3.19
C GLN A 59 2.78 -11.44 -4.48
N PRO A 60 3.93 -10.78 -4.37
CA PRO A 60 4.62 -10.25 -5.54
C PRO A 60 5.18 -11.39 -6.40
N ALA A 61 5.08 -11.25 -7.72
CA ALA A 61 5.67 -12.19 -8.67
C ALA A 61 7.16 -11.92 -8.94
N GLY A 62 7.68 -10.76 -8.49
CA GLY A 62 9.03 -10.31 -8.76
C GLY A 62 9.70 -9.63 -7.56
N THR A 63 10.78 -8.93 -7.80
CA THR A 63 11.51 -8.13 -6.81
C THR A 63 10.67 -6.94 -6.33
N LEU A 64 11.06 -6.32 -5.22
CA LEU A 64 10.35 -5.14 -4.69
C LEU A 64 10.29 -3.98 -5.70
N PRO A 65 11.36 -3.60 -6.44
CA PRO A 65 11.26 -2.59 -7.48
C PRO A 65 10.27 -2.95 -8.61
N GLU A 66 10.24 -4.21 -9.04
CA GLU A 66 9.27 -4.68 -10.05
C GLU A 66 7.84 -4.58 -9.53
N THR A 67 7.63 -4.96 -8.26
CA THR A 67 6.33 -4.86 -7.59
C THR A 67 5.87 -3.41 -7.51
N VAL A 68 6.72 -2.51 -7.04
CA VAL A 68 6.41 -1.08 -6.93
C VAL A 68 6.10 -0.47 -8.29
N ARG A 69 6.92 -0.75 -9.32
CA ARG A 69 6.68 -0.26 -10.67
C ARG A 69 5.32 -0.71 -11.21
N THR A 70 5.01 -1.99 -11.04
CA THR A 70 3.73 -2.57 -11.51
C THR A 70 2.55 -1.97 -10.75
N MET A 71 2.62 -1.95 -9.42
CA MET A 71 1.52 -1.41 -8.60
C MET A 71 1.32 0.10 -8.81
N ALA A 72 2.38 0.85 -9.12
CA ALA A 72 2.29 2.26 -9.46
C ALA A 72 1.52 2.51 -10.78
N ALA A 73 1.79 1.72 -11.80
CA ALA A 73 1.05 1.77 -13.06
C ALA A 73 -0.42 1.34 -12.87
N GLU A 74 -0.66 0.22 -12.20
CA GLU A 74 -2.01 -0.29 -11.93
C GLU A 74 -2.84 0.67 -11.05
N ALA A 75 -2.22 1.42 -10.14
CA ALA A 75 -2.91 2.41 -9.32
C ALA A 75 -3.54 3.54 -10.15
N CYS A 76 -3.02 3.82 -11.35
CA CYS A 76 -3.62 4.77 -12.29
C CYS A 76 -4.97 4.28 -12.84
N HIS A 77 -5.21 2.97 -12.79
CA HIS A 77 -6.40 2.29 -13.31
C HIS A 77 -7.26 1.67 -12.20
N ASP A 78 -7.14 2.17 -10.97
CA ASP A 78 -7.96 1.68 -9.85
C ASP A 78 -9.45 1.69 -10.24
N PRO A 79 -10.15 0.54 -10.19
CA PRO A 79 -11.53 0.40 -10.67
C PRO A 79 -12.51 1.36 -9.99
N ARG A 80 -12.21 1.84 -8.80
CA ARG A 80 -13.05 2.82 -8.08
C ARG A 80 -13.08 4.18 -8.77
N PHE A 81 -12.10 4.49 -9.62
CA PHE A 81 -11.92 5.80 -10.27
C PHE A 81 -11.98 5.74 -11.80
N VAL A 82 -12.50 4.65 -12.37
CA VAL A 82 -12.60 4.46 -13.83
C VAL A 82 -13.29 5.61 -14.56
N HIS A 83 -14.28 6.26 -13.91
CA HIS A 83 -14.99 7.41 -14.48
C HIS A 83 -14.29 8.75 -14.31
N CYS A 84 -13.14 8.77 -13.62
CA CYS A 84 -12.37 9.97 -13.38
C CYS A 84 -10.87 9.63 -13.48
N PRO A 85 -10.34 9.30 -14.68
CA PRO A 85 -8.96 8.91 -14.86
C PRO A 85 -7.99 10.04 -14.51
N ILE A 86 -6.78 9.68 -14.10
CA ILE A 86 -5.70 10.64 -13.89
C ILE A 86 -5.25 11.19 -15.24
N THR A 87 -5.11 12.51 -15.32
CA THR A 87 -4.70 13.20 -16.57
C THR A 87 -3.27 13.71 -16.47
N PRO A 88 -2.58 13.95 -17.61
CA PRO A 88 -1.24 14.56 -17.60
C PRO A 88 -1.17 15.92 -16.88
N ALA A 89 -2.25 16.70 -16.90
CA ALA A 89 -2.34 17.98 -16.21
C ALA A 89 -2.42 17.84 -14.67
N GLU A 90 -2.79 16.67 -14.18
CA GLU A 90 -2.87 16.36 -12.74
C GLU A 90 -1.52 15.96 -12.16
N LEU A 91 -0.60 15.38 -12.95
CA LEU A 91 0.68 14.82 -12.51
C LEU A 91 1.51 15.72 -11.59
N PRO A 92 1.63 17.06 -11.83
CA PRO A 92 2.43 17.93 -10.95
C PRO A 92 1.89 18.04 -9.51
N ARG A 93 0.58 17.80 -9.33
CA ARG A 93 -0.10 17.86 -8.02
C ARG A 93 -0.33 16.49 -7.41
N LEU A 94 -0.08 15.42 -8.16
CA LEU A 94 -0.19 14.06 -7.68
C LEU A 94 0.91 13.79 -6.67
N ARG A 95 0.58 13.09 -5.59
CA ARG A 95 1.51 12.62 -4.55
C ARG A 95 1.43 11.11 -4.48
N ILE A 96 2.60 10.50 -4.37
CA ILE A 96 2.77 9.05 -4.31
C ILE A 96 3.20 8.66 -2.92
N GLU A 97 2.56 7.61 -2.40
CA GLU A 97 2.94 6.94 -1.17
C GLU A 97 3.12 5.45 -1.47
N ILE A 98 4.17 4.86 -0.94
CA ILE A 98 4.48 3.43 -1.05
C ILE A 98 4.46 2.83 0.35
N SER A 99 3.66 1.78 0.55
CA SER A 99 3.69 0.94 1.75
C SER A 99 4.33 -0.39 1.41
N VAL A 100 5.55 -0.62 1.91
CA VAL A 100 6.27 -1.90 1.77
C VAL A 100 5.86 -2.81 2.92
N LEU A 101 5.44 -4.01 2.62
CA LEU A 101 4.83 -4.93 3.60
C LEU A 101 5.85 -5.94 4.12
N SER A 102 5.75 -6.28 5.41
CA SER A 102 6.36 -7.49 5.94
C SER A 102 5.64 -8.74 5.43
N PRO A 103 6.24 -9.94 5.54
CA PRO A 103 5.51 -11.18 5.35
C PRO A 103 4.26 -11.26 6.24
N LEU A 104 3.25 -12.00 5.75
CA LEU A 104 2.05 -12.28 6.52
C LEU A 104 2.37 -13.30 7.62
N GLU A 105 2.09 -12.97 8.87
CA GLU A 105 2.26 -13.85 10.03
C GLU A 105 0.90 -14.29 10.55
N ARG A 106 0.60 -15.60 10.46
CA ARG A 106 -0.66 -16.13 10.98
C ARG A 106 -0.71 -15.96 12.50
N THR A 107 -1.83 -15.44 13.00
CA THR A 107 -2.09 -15.36 14.43
C THR A 107 -3.25 -16.27 14.84
N TYR A 108 -3.12 -16.83 16.06
CA TYR A 108 -4.19 -17.56 16.74
C TYR A 108 -4.80 -16.75 17.89
N ASP A 109 -4.24 -15.57 18.16
CA ASP A 109 -4.78 -14.55 19.06
C ASP A 109 -4.90 -13.22 18.29
N PRO A 110 -6.01 -13.01 17.56
CA PRO A 110 -6.20 -11.78 16.77
C PRO A 110 -6.18 -10.51 17.61
N LEU A 111 -6.57 -10.57 18.89
CA LEU A 111 -6.57 -9.39 19.76
C LEU A 111 -5.18 -8.99 20.26
N ALA A 112 -4.13 -9.81 20.04
CA ALA A 112 -2.74 -9.43 20.29
C ALA A 112 -2.22 -8.40 19.27
N LEU A 113 -3.01 -8.02 18.24
CA LEU A 113 -2.65 -6.98 17.30
C LEU A 113 -2.43 -5.63 18.03
N LYS A 114 -1.47 -4.87 17.53
CA LYS A 114 -1.17 -3.52 18.03
C LYS A 114 -1.63 -2.50 17.01
N VAL A 115 -2.67 -1.74 17.36
CA VAL A 115 -3.21 -0.65 16.53
C VAL A 115 -2.10 0.34 16.15
N GLY A 116 -2.07 0.77 14.91
CA GLY A 116 -1.05 1.66 14.35
C GLY A 116 0.27 0.97 13.96
N ARG A 117 0.49 -0.28 14.41
CA ARG A 117 1.67 -1.08 14.04
C ARG A 117 1.35 -2.23 13.10
N HIS A 118 0.28 -2.97 13.42
CA HIS A 118 -0.11 -4.13 12.64
C HIS A 118 -1.24 -3.79 11.69
N GLY A 119 -1.08 -4.18 10.43
CA GLY A 119 -2.16 -4.37 9.50
C GLY A 119 -2.79 -5.75 9.70
N VAL A 120 -3.97 -5.93 9.16
CA VAL A 120 -4.76 -7.14 9.25
C VAL A 120 -5.05 -7.68 7.86
N TYR A 121 -4.83 -8.98 7.65
CA TYR A 121 -5.25 -9.72 6.48
C TYR A 121 -6.11 -10.90 6.93
N ILE A 122 -7.35 -10.95 6.45
CA ILE A 122 -8.35 -11.97 6.82
C ILE A 122 -8.67 -12.80 5.60
N ARG A 123 -8.69 -14.13 5.77
CA ARG A 123 -9.04 -15.08 4.71
C ARG A 123 -10.01 -16.13 5.22
N ARG A 124 -11.07 -16.37 4.47
CA ARG A 124 -11.99 -17.48 4.65
C ARG A 124 -12.44 -18.02 3.29
N GLY A 125 -11.88 -19.16 2.89
CA GLY A 125 -12.08 -19.69 1.54
C GLY A 125 -11.58 -18.72 0.49
N HIS A 126 -12.48 -18.26 -0.40
CA HIS A 126 -12.17 -17.29 -1.46
C HIS A 126 -12.28 -15.83 -1.01
N ARG A 127 -12.85 -15.59 0.15
CA ARG A 127 -13.06 -14.24 0.68
C ARG A 127 -11.81 -13.76 1.37
N VAL A 128 -11.34 -12.59 0.95
CA VAL A 128 -10.15 -11.96 1.46
C VAL A 128 -10.43 -10.50 1.75
N GLY A 129 -9.90 -10.01 2.86
CA GLY A 129 -9.96 -8.61 3.22
C GLY A 129 -8.66 -8.17 3.88
N CYS A 130 -8.28 -6.94 3.70
CA CYS A 130 -7.12 -6.38 4.38
C CYS A 130 -7.31 -4.90 4.72
N PHE A 131 -6.63 -4.48 5.78
CA PHE A 131 -6.38 -3.10 6.11
C PHE A 131 -4.92 -2.89 6.46
N LEU A 132 -4.35 -1.80 5.97
CA LEU A 132 -3.02 -1.35 6.36
C LEU A 132 -3.04 -0.80 7.80
N PRO A 133 -1.88 -0.80 8.52
CA PRO A 133 -1.81 -0.40 9.93
C PRO A 133 -2.37 0.98 10.24
N GLN A 134 -2.16 1.95 9.32
CA GLN A 134 -2.58 3.34 9.51
C GLN A 134 -4.11 3.52 9.54
N VAL A 135 -4.87 2.64 8.89
CA VAL A 135 -6.33 2.77 8.79
C VAL A 135 -6.99 2.78 10.16
N ALA A 136 -6.58 1.89 11.08
CA ALA A 136 -7.15 1.84 12.42
C ALA A 136 -6.91 3.15 13.19
N THR A 137 -5.72 3.75 13.04
CA THR A 137 -5.36 5.02 13.67
C THR A 137 -6.14 6.20 13.08
N GLU A 138 -6.26 6.26 11.75
CA GLU A 138 -7.00 7.31 11.05
C GLU A 138 -8.49 7.30 11.41
N MET A 139 -9.05 6.10 11.61
CA MET A 139 -10.48 5.91 11.94
C MET A 139 -10.76 5.94 13.44
N GLY A 140 -9.71 5.95 14.29
CA GLY A 140 -9.87 5.89 15.74
C GLY A 140 -10.42 4.54 16.24
N TRP A 141 -10.14 3.46 15.51
CA TRP A 141 -10.62 2.12 15.84
C TRP A 141 -9.71 1.42 16.84
N ASP A 142 -10.33 0.68 17.76
CA ASP A 142 -9.63 -0.31 18.58
C ASP A 142 -9.39 -1.62 17.80
N ALA A 143 -8.71 -2.56 18.43
CA ALA A 143 -8.36 -3.85 17.81
C ALA A 143 -9.58 -4.66 17.36
N GLU A 144 -10.62 -4.69 18.19
CA GLU A 144 -11.84 -5.46 17.90
C GLU A 144 -12.63 -4.84 16.75
N THR A 145 -12.80 -3.52 16.74
CA THR A 145 -13.43 -2.79 15.65
C THR A 145 -12.67 -2.95 14.35
N PHE A 146 -11.33 -2.88 14.39
CA PHE A 146 -10.48 -3.04 13.22
C PHE A 146 -10.63 -4.41 12.56
N LEU A 147 -10.65 -5.49 13.37
CA LEU A 147 -10.90 -6.85 12.88
C LEU A 147 -12.31 -7.01 12.30
N SER A 148 -13.31 -6.47 13.01
CA SER A 148 -14.71 -6.57 12.61
C SER A 148 -14.98 -5.81 11.32
N GLU A 149 -14.44 -4.61 11.17
CA GLU A 149 -14.54 -3.82 9.95
C GLU A 149 -13.79 -4.47 8.78
N CYS A 150 -12.64 -5.10 9.03
CA CYS A 150 -11.93 -5.84 8.00
C CYS A 150 -12.77 -7.04 7.49
N CYS A 151 -13.42 -7.77 8.40
CA CYS A 151 -14.34 -8.84 8.03
C CYS A 151 -15.50 -8.31 7.17
N ALA A 152 -16.19 -7.29 7.66
CA ALA A 152 -17.43 -6.80 7.05
C ALA A 152 -17.18 -6.04 5.74
N SER A 153 -16.35 -4.98 5.78
CA SER A 153 -16.20 -4.03 4.69
C SER A 153 -15.20 -4.49 3.61
N LYS A 154 -14.27 -5.40 3.93
CA LYS A 154 -13.24 -5.86 3.00
C LYS A 154 -13.44 -7.31 2.56
N ALA A 155 -13.63 -8.23 3.51
CA ALA A 155 -13.79 -9.65 3.19
C ALA A 155 -15.24 -10.05 2.84
N GLY A 156 -16.23 -9.18 3.12
CA GLY A 156 -17.65 -9.50 2.94
C GLY A 156 -18.12 -10.66 3.83
N LEU A 157 -17.55 -10.74 5.04
CA LEU A 157 -17.86 -11.74 6.07
C LEU A 157 -18.69 -11.09 7.19
N PRO A 158 -19.37 -11.87 8.05
CA PRO A 158 -19.92 -11.34 9.29
C PRO A 158 -18.85 -10.59 10.11
N PRO A 159 -19.20 -9.49 10.82
CA PRO A 159 -18.22 -8.71 11.58
C PRO A 159 -17.45 -9.52 12.63
N ASP A 160 -18.07 -10.54 13.20
CA ASP A 160 -17.50 -11.44 14.21
C ASP A 160 -16.76 -12.65 13.63
N ALA A 161 -16.68 -12.77 12.29
CA ALA A 161 -16.08 -13.92 11.62
C ALA A 161 -14.61 -14.17 12.00
N TRP A 162 -13.88 -13.17 12.42
CA TRP A 162 -12.50 -13.31 12.89
C TRP A 162 -12.34 -14.15 14.16
N ARG A 163 -13.43 -14.41 14.89
CA ARG A 163 -13.50 -15.31 16.07
C ARG A 163 -13.70 -16.76 15.68
N ASP A 164 -14.14 -17.03 14.46
CA ASP A 164 -14.39 -18.37 13.95
C ASP A 164 -13.06 -19.06 13.56
N PRO A 165 -12.77 -20.27 14.06
CA PRO A 165 -11.55 -21.02 13.71
C PRO A 165 -11.37 -21.30 12.20
N GLN A 166 -12.44 -21.23 11.42
CA GLN A 166 -12.38 -21.38 9.96
C GLN A 166 -11.88 -20.10 9.26
N THR A 167 -11.81 -18.99 9.98
CA THR A 167 -11.27 -17.73 9.47
C THR A 167 -9.82 -17.62 9.87
N GLU A 168 -8.97 -17.44 8.87
CA GLU A 168 -7.55 -17.23 9.09
C GLU A 168 -7.28 -15.73 9.21
N VAL A 169 -6.62 -15.35 10.30
CA VAL A 169 -6.19 -13.98 10.56
C VAL A 169 -4.67 -13.92 10.50
N TYR A 170 -4.16 -12.99 9.73
CA TYR A 170 -2.73 -12.70 9.60
C TYR A 170 -2.47 -11.26 9.98
N LEU A 171 -1.36 -11.05 10.65
CA LEU A 171 -0.82 -9.74 10.97
C LEU A 171 0.39 -9.46 10.06
N PHE A 172 0.62 -8.19 9.78
CA PHE A 172 1.80 -7.72 9.07
C PHE A 172 2.12 -6.30 9.51
N THR A 173 3.33 -5.85 9.22
CA THR A 173 3.73 -4.45 9.37
C THR A 173 3.93 -3.82 8.00
N SER A 174 3.94 -2.49 7.94
CA SER A 174 4.31 -1.76 6.74
C SER A 174 5.26 -0.64 7.07
N GLU A 175 6.22 -0.41 6.17
CA GLU A 175 7.02 0.81 6.14
C GLU A 175 6.48 1.71 5.05
N CYS A 176 6.16 2.95 5.40
CA CYS A 176 5.55 3.91 4.50
C CYS A 176 6.57 4.97 4.08
N PHE A 177 6.63 5.25 2.77
CA PHE A 177 7.44 6.29 2.16
C PHE A 177 6.55 7.18 1.34
N SER A 178 6.59 8.49 1.55
CA SER A 178 5.81 9.45 0.76
C SER A 178 6.69 10.55 0.17
N GLU A 179 6.34 11.01 -1.02
CA GLU A 179 7.02 12.16 -1.64
C GLU A 179 6.92 13.41 -0.77
N GLN A 180 5.82 13.59 -0.06
CA GLN A 180 5.61 14.73 0.82
C GLN A 180 6.60 14.75 1.99
N ASP A 181 6.94 13.59 2.55
CA ASP A 181 7.89 13.50 3.67
C ASP A 181 9.31 13.85 3.23
N PHE A 182 9.70 13.46 2.03
CA PHE A 182 11.01 13.80 1.47
C PHE A 182 11.11 15.27 1.03
N GLU A 183 10.06 15.86 0.47
CA GLU A 183 9.99 17.29 0.17
C GLU A 183 10.15 18.13 1.44
N ASN A 184 9.46 17.78 2.51
CA ASN A 184 9.53 18.48 3.80
C ASN A 184 10.92 18.40 4.45
N ARG A 185 11.61 17.27 4.36
CA ARG A 185 12.98 17.11 4.90
C ARG A 185 13.99 17.97 4.12
N ASN A 186 13.90 18.00 2.80
CA ASN A 186 14.80 18.79 1.97
C ASN A 186 14.55 20.30 2.07
N GLY A 187 13.31 20.73 2.33
CA GLY A 187 12.94 22.13 2.54
C GLY A 187 13.50 22.75 3.84
N HIS A 188 13.82 21.93 4.85
CA HIS A 188 14.40 22.39 6.12
C HIS A 188 15.94 22.44 6.12
N ALA A 189 16.59 21.87 5.11
CA ALA A 189 18.06 21.89 4.98
C ALA A 189 18.59 23.14 4.25
N SER A 190 17.71 24.03 3.79
CA SER A 190 18.05 25.22 2.99
C SER A 190 17.69 26.55 3.67
N SER A 191 17.54 26.55 5.00
CA SER A 191 17.25 27.76 5.78
C SER A 191 18.36 28.07 6.78
#